data_e1c9c25b346d4129ea0a4ca8df722b51
#
_entry.id   e1c9c25b346d4129ea0a4ca8df722b51
#
_cell.length_a   1.000
_cell.length_b   1.000
_cell.length_c   1.000
_cell.angle_alpha   90.00
_cell.angle_beta   90.00
_cell.angle_gamma   90.00
#
_symmetry.space_group_name_H-M   'P 1'
#
loop_
_entity.id
_entity.type
_entity.pdbx_description
1 polymer ?
#
loop_
_entity_poly.entity_id
_entity_poly.type
_entity_poly.pdbx_seq_one_letter_code
_entity_poly.pdbx_strand_id
1 'polypeptide(L)'
;MSVYETVVRVAHKNKIGHVGSCLTTVPIIEHIFKTKKPDDVVVLSSGXAGIALYAALEVYEGKDANELYLKHGVHPNRDVENGISVSTGSLGCGILLAVGHAVADRTRDVHVIISDGECAEGSVWEALAYIHKANLNNCKVHVNINGYSAYDSVNKWYLWLRLKAFDWRTRVWFTQNPDFTFLKGLQAHYHVLSNEDKEEMLHKHNA
;
A
#
# COMPACT_ATOMS: atom_id res chain seq x y z
N MET A 1 -18.64 4.75 5.62
CA MET A 1 -17.93 4.81 4.33
C MET A 1 -16.77 3.82 4.37
N SER A 2 -16.61 3.00 3.32
CA SER A 2 -15.53 2.01 3.28
C SER A 2 -14.21 2.65 2.85
N VAL A 3 -13.10 1.90 3.02
CA VAL A 3 -11.79 2.35 2.53
C VAL A 3 -11.85 2.57 1.01
N TYR A 4 -12.49 1.64 0.29
CA TYR A 4 -12.69 1.74 -1.17
C TYR A 4 -13.40 3.06 -1.55
N GLU A 5 -14.55 3.31 -0.91
CA GLU A 5 -15.33 4.53 -1.19
C GLU A 5 -14.54 5.80 -0.88
N THR A 6 -13.78 5.78 0.21
CA THR A 6 -12.95 6.93 0.61
C THR A 6 -11.84 7.17 -0.41
N VAL A 7 -11.18 6.10 -0.92
CA VAL A 7 -10.17 6.22 -1.98
C VAL A 7 -10.77 6.90 -3.21
N VAL A 8 -11.93 6.40 -3.67
CA VAL A 8 -12.60 6.95 -4.85
C VAL A 8 -12.96 8.42 -4.65
N ARG A 9 -13.50 8.76 -3.48
CA ARG A 9 -13.91 10.13 -3.13
C ARG A 9 -12.72 11.10 -3.15
N VAL A 10 -11.62 10.73 -2.48
CA VAL A 10 -10.45 11.60 -2.35
C VAL A 10 -9.75 11.75 -3.72
N ALA A 11 -9.61 10.64 -4.46
CA ALA A 11 -8.97 10.67 -5.77
C ALA A 11 -9.76 11.54 -6.76
N HIS A 12 -11.08 11.37 -6.79
CA HIS A 12 -11.95 12.18 -7.68
C HIS A 12 -11.91 13.65 -7.30
N LYS A 13 -12.08 13.97 -6.00
CA LYS A 13 -12.11 15.36 -5.51
C LYS A 13 -10.84 16.12 -5.88
N ASN A 14 -9.70 15.46 -5.81
CA ASN A 14 -8.40 16.10 -6.01
C ASN A 14 -7.79 15.83 -7.40
N LYS A 15 -8.55 15.18 -8.29
CA LYS A 15 -8.15 14.89 -9.68
C LYS A 15 -6.82 14.14 -9.74
N ILE A 16 -6.71 13.06 -8.97
CA ILE A 16 -5.48 12.30 -8.80
C ILE A 16 -5.48 11.07 -9.70
N GLY A 17 -4.37 10.78 -10.34
CA GLY A 17 -4.12 9.50 -11.00
C GLY A 17 -3.69 8.43 -9.99
N HIS A 18 -3.15 7.31 -10.48
CA HIS A 18 -2.66 6.19 -9.67
C HIS A 18 -3.74 5.51 -8.82
N VAL A 19 -5.02 5.68 -9.19
CA VAL A 19 -6.14 5.11 -8.44
C VAL A 19 -6.03 3.58 -8.37
N GLY A 20 -5.59 2.95 -9.46
CA GLY A 20 -5.42 1.50 -9.50
C GLY A 20 -4.52 0.96 -8.41
N SER A 21 -3.38 1.61 -8.18
CA SER A 21 -2.44 1.21 -7.12
C SER A 21 -3.10 1.33 -5.73
N CYS A 22 -3.87 2.39 -5.53
CA CYS A 22 -4.60 2.57 -4.27
C CYS A 22 -5.63 1.45 -4.08
N LEU A 23 -6.41 1.14 -5.13
CA LEU A 23 -7.48 0.13 -5.05
C LEU A 23 -6.93 -1.27 -4.80
N THR A 24 -5.82 -1.64 -5.45
CA THR A 24 -5.23 -2.97 -5.20
C THR A 24 -4.61 -3.07 -3.81
N THR A 25 -4.31 -1.93 -3.17
CA THR A 25 -3.81 -1.90 -1.79
C THR A 25 -4.95 -2.04 -0.76
N VAL A 26 -6.20 -1.71 -1.12
CA VAL A 26 -7.33 -1.68 -0.19
C VAL A 26 -7.49 -3.00 0.60
N PRO A 27 -7.58 -4.19 -0.04
CA PRO A 27 -7.79 -5.41 0.75
C PRO A 27 -6.66 -5.68 1.74
N ILE A 28 -5.44 -5.31 1.41
CA ILE A 28 -4.28 -5.53 2.28
C ILE A 28 -4.35 -4.59 3.49
N ILE A 29 -4.57 -3.30 3.23
CA ILE A 29 -4.55 -2.31 4.30
C ILE A 29 -5.76 -2.49 5.23
N GLU A 30 -6.92 -2.89 4.68
CA GLU A 30 -8.08 -3.22 5.52
C GLU A 30 -7.79 -4.41 6.43
N HIS A 31 -7.16 -5.46 5.88
CA HIS A 31 -6.77 -6.62 6.69
C HIS A 31 -5.87 -6.19 7.85
N ILE A 32 -4.88 -5.35 7.57
CA ILE A 32 -3.95 -4.87 8.60
C ILE A 32 -4.71 -4.07 9.67
N PHE A 33 -5.51 -3.07 9.26
CA PHE A 33 -6.19 -2.20 10.22
C PHE A 33 -7.26 -2.95 11.04
N LYS A 34 -7.84 -4.03 10.50
CA LYS A 34 -8.80 -4.87 11.23
C LYS A 34 -8.13 -5.78 12.26
N THR A 35 -6.85 -6.12 12.05
CA THR A 35 -6.17 -7.14 12.87
C THR A 35 -5.03 -6.61 13.73
N LYS A 36 -4.49 -5.45 13.41
CA LYS A 36 -3.36 -4.87 14.15
C LYS A 36 -3.77 -4.47 15.56
N LYS A 37 -2.79 -4.44 16.45
CA LYS A 37 -2.96 -3.89 17.80
C LYS A 37 -2.82 -2.36 17.76
N PRO A 38 -3.35 -1.65 18.77
CA PRO A 38 -3.33 -0.16 18.73
C PRO A 38 -1.96 0.47 18.55
N ASP A 39 -0.91 -0.09 19.14
CA ASP A 39 0.44 0.47 19.07
C ASP A 39 1.32 -0.14 17.97
N ASP A 40 0.76 -1.04 17.15
CA ASP A 40 1.48 -1.56 15.98
C ASP A 40 1.76 -0.43 14.99
N VAL A 41 2.90 -0.52 14.31
CA VAL A 41 3.30 0.43 13.28
C VAL A 41 2.82 -0.06 11.91
N VAL A 42 2.30 0.84 11.10
CA VAL A 42 1.93 0.53 9.71
C VAL A 42 2.78 1.41 8.78
N VAL A 43 3.47 0.77 7.83
CA VAL A 43 4.29 1.45 6.83
C VAL A 43 3.77 1.09 5.44
N LEU A 44 3.30 2.07 4.69
CA LEU A 44 2.98 1.89 3.28
C LEU A 44 4.22 2.29 2.47
N SER A 45 5.04 1.31 2.10
CA SER A 45 6.29 1.53 1.37
C SER A 45 6.03 2.05 -0.06
N SER A 46 4.99 1.52 -0.70
CA SER A 46 4.58 1.92 -2.06
C SER A 46 3.83 3.26 -2.00
N GLY A 47 4.56 4.33 -1.77
CA GLY A 47 3.99 5.65 -1.55
C GLY A 47 3.02 6.16 -2.64
N UNK A 48 2.99 5.66 -3.64
CA UNK A 48 2.21 5.92 -4.59
C UNK A 48 0.89 5.71 -4.33
N ALA A 49 0.62 4.76 -3.54
CA ALA A 49 -0.71 4.40 -3.06
C ALA A 49 -1.12 5.13 -1.77
N GLY A 50 -0.51 6.26 -1.45
CA GLY A 50 -0.71 6.99 -0.18
C GLY A 50 -2.17 7.21 0.20
N ILE A 51 -3.05 7.45 -0.79
CA ILE A 51 -4.47 7.67 -0.52
C ILE A 51 -5.10 6.46 0.16
N ALA A 52 -4.64 5.23 -0.13
CA ALA A 52 -5.16 4.04 0.56
C ALA A 52 -4.84 4.09 2.06
N LEU A 53 -3.66 4.58 2.43
CA LEU A 53 -3.31 4.76 3.83
C LEU A 53 -4.18 5.84 4.48
N TYR A 54 -4.34 6.99 3.82
CA TYR A 54 -5.18 8.07 4.35
C TYR A 54 -6.63 7.60 4.53
N ALA A 55 -7.13 6.82 3.57
CA ALA A 55 -8.48 6.28 3.65
C ALA A 55 -8.64 5.30 4.82
N ALA A 56 -7.63 4.45 5.05
CA ALA A 56 -7.67 3.54 6.19
C ALA A 56 -7.63 4.31 7.52
N LEU A 57 -6.81 5.35 7.60
CA LEU A 57 -6.75 6.21 8.79
C LEU A 57 -8.10 6.91 9.05
N GLU A 58 -8.81 7.30 7.99
CA GLU A 58 -10.15 7.88 8.15
C GLU A 58 -11.13 6.83 8.70
N VAL A 59 -11.20 5.66 8.06
CA VAL A 59 -12.20 4.64 8.39
C VAL A 59 -11.98 4.04 9.77
N TYR A 60 -10.73 3.78 10.13
CA TYR A 60 -10.41 3.02 11.35
C TYR A 60 -9.93 3.90 12.51
N GLU A 61 -9.43 5.11 12.25
CA GLU A 61 -8.86 5.95 13.30
C GLU A 61 -9.47 7.36 13.36
N GLY A 62 -10.49 7.62 12.54
CA GLY A 62 -11.24 8.88 12.61
C GLY A 62 -10.52 10.11 12.10
N LYS A 63 -9.48 9.93 11.28
CA LYS A 63 -8.79 11.05 10.64
C LYS A 63 -9.59 11.53 9.43
N ASP A 64 -9.16 12.59 8.76
CA ASP A 64 -9.78 13.06 7.52
C ASP A 64 -8.82 12.80 6.37
N ALA A 65 -9.18 11.86 5.49
CA ALA A 65 -8.32 11.44 4.38
C ALA A 65 -8.04 12.58 3.39
N ASN A 66 -9.02 13.46 3.18
CA ASN A 66 -8.83 14.59 2.28
C ASN A 66 -7.85 15.61 2.86
N GLU A 67 -7.98 15.90 4.16
CA GLU A 67 -7.04 16.81 4.85
C GLU A 67 -5.62 16.22 4.84
N LEU A 68 -5.49 14.91 5.06
CA LEU A 68 -4.19 14.24 4.97
C LEU A 68 -3.60 14.37 3.57
N TYR A 69 -4.43 14.18 2.54
CA TYR A 69 -3.97 14.35 1.16
C TYR A 69 -3.53 15.80 0.91
N LEU A 70 -4.30 16.79 1.35
CA LEU A 70 -3.95 18.20 1.15
C LEU A 70 -2.66 18.57 1.88
N LYS A 71 -2.41 17.94 3.02
CA LYS A 71 -1.19 18.18 3.83
C LYS A 71 0.06 17.52 3.22
N HIS A 72 -0.08 16.29 2.76
CA HIS A 72 1.07 15.45 2.37
C HIS A 72 1.22 15.23 0.87
N GLY A 73 0.15 15.37 0.12
CA GLY A 73 0.15 15.02 -1.30
C GLY A 73 0.01 13.52 -1.52
N VAL A 74 0.49 13.07 -2.67
CA VAL A 74 0.41 11.66 -3.06
C VAL A 74 1.23 10.76 -2.12
N HIS A 75 2.43 11.21 -1.77
CA HIS A 75 3.37 10.41 -0.97
C HIS A 75 3.27 10.78 0.50
N PRO A 76 3.00 9.80 1.39
CA PRO A 76 2.89 10.12 2.82
C PRO A 76 4.21 10.66 3.38
N ASN A 77 4.12 11.75 4.12
CA ASN A 77 5.22 12.28 4.93
C ASN A 77 4.99 11.91 6.39
N ARG A 78 6.06 11.72 7.13
CA ARG A 78 5.98 11.34 8.54
C ARG A 78 5.12 12.36 9.32
N ASP A 79 4.10 11.83 10.00
CA ASP A 79 3.12 12.63 10.73
C ASP A 79 2.51 11.72 11.81
N VAL A 80 3.30 11.53 12.88
CA VAL A 80 2.97 10.54 13.91
C VAL A 80 1.62 10.83 14.58
N GLU A 81 1.30 12.11 14.75
CA GLU A 81 0.02 12.51 15.37
C GLU A 81 -1.18 12.04 14.54
N ASN A 82 -0.99 11.89 13.24
CA ASN A 82 -2.04 11.45 12.34
C ASN A 82 -1.88 9.98 11.90
N GLY A 83 -0.94 9.23 12.52
CA GLY A 83 -0.80 7.80 12.27
C GLY A 83 0.17 7.43 11.16
N ILE A 84 0.93 8.40 10.63
CA ILE A 84 1.91 8.15 9.55
C ILE A 84 3.31 8.10 10.18
N SER A 85 3.83 6.89 10.35
CA SER A 85 5.07 6.68 11.11
C SER A 85 6.33 7.08 10.35
N VAL A 86 6.33 6.99 9.01
CA VAL A 86 7.52 7.27 8.18
C VAL A 86 7.11 7.97 6.89
N SER A 87 8.05 8.71 6.30
CA SER A 87 7.88 9.27 4.95
C SER A 87 8.24 8.20 3.92
N THR A 88 7.42 8.06 2.88
CA THR A 88 7.66 7.11 1.79
C THR A 88 7.41 7.76 0.43
N GLY A 89 7.77 7.03 -0.64
CA GLY A 89 7.64 7.51 -2.02
C GLY A 89 8.81 7.08 -2.88
N SER A 90 10.01 6.96 -2.28
CA SER A 90 11.15 6.38 -2.97
C SER A 90 11.04 4.86 -2.86
N LEU A 91 10.95 4.18 -4.02
CA LEU A 91 10.71 2.72 -4.07
C LEU A 91 11.82 1.97 -3.32
N GLY A 92 11.43 0.98 -2.55
CA GLY A 92 12.34 0.13 -1.79
C GLY A 92 12.85 0.73 -0.49
N CYS A 93 12.49 1.99 -0.17
CA CYS A 93 12.98 2.63 1.06
C CYS A 93 12.09 2.35 2.27
N GLY A 94 10.78 2.28 2.06
CA GLY A 94 9.84 2.09 3.18
C GLY A 94 10.07 0.81 3.95
N ILE A 95 10.41 -0.28 3.26
CA ILE A 95 10.69 -1.55 3.94
C ILE A 95 11.92 -1.44 4.84
N LEU A 96 12.93 -0.67 4.46
CA LEU A 96 14.11 -0.46 5.31
C LEU A 96 13.72 0.29 6.60
N LEU A 97 12.83 1.29 6.47
CA LEU A 97 12.34 2.03 7.64
C LEU A 97 11.50 1.11 8.55
N ALA A 98 10.71 0.22 7.96
CA ALA A 98 9.95 -0.77 8.72
C ALA A 98 10.88 -1.70 9.50
N VAL A 99 11.96 -2.16 8.86
CA VAL A 99 12.96 -3.00 9.53
C VAL A 99 13.57 -2.24 10.71
N GLY A 100 13.90 -0.95 10.51
CA GLY A 100 14.43 -0.11 11.60
C GLY A 100 13.48 -0.03 12.79
N HIS A 101 12.19 0.20 12.53
CA HIS A 101 11.17 0.21 13.59
C HIS A 101 11.09 -1.14 14.32
N ALA A 102 11.13 -2.24 13.56
CA ALA A 102 10.99 -3.58 14.13
C ALA A 102 12.21 -3.94 15.01
N VAL A 103 13.40 -3.52 14.59
CA VAL A 103 14.63 -3.73 15.37
C VAL A 103 14.60 -2.89 16.65
N ALA A 104 14.13 -1.64 16.55
CA ALA A 104 14.12 -0.70 17.67
C ALA A 104 13.18 -1.16 18.78
N ASP A 105 12.10 -1.87 18.46
CA ASP A 105 11.16 -2.38 19.47
C ASP A 105 10.57 -3.71 18.99
N ARG A 106 11.11 -4.80 19.52
CA ARG A 106 10.68 -6.15 19.17
C ARG A 106 9.37 -6.57 19.82
N THR A 107 8.81 -5.74 20.70
CA THR A 107 7.59 -6.09 21.45
C THR A 107 6.32 -5.72 20.70
N ARG A 108 6.41 -4.90 19.66
CA ARG A 108 5.25 -4.53 18.84
C ARG A 108 5.47 -4.92 17.38
N ASP A 109 4.38 -5.17 16.69
CA ASP A 109 4.46 -5.56 15.27
C ASP A 109 4.58 -4.32 14.38
N VAL A 110 5.32 -4.50 13.30
CA VAL A 110 5.46 -3.50 12.24
C VAL A 110 4.94 -4.13 10.96
N HIS A 111 3.84 -3.61 10.43
CA HIS A 111 3.24 -4.09 9.19
C HIS A 111 3.74 -3.20 8.05
N VAL A 112 4.37 -3.80 7.05
CA VAL A 112 4.83 -3.02 5.89
C VAL A 112 4.20 -3.59 4.62
N ILE A 113 3.67 -2.68 3.78
CA ILE A 113 3.10 -3.04 2.49
C ILE A 113 4.06 -2.57 1.42
N ILE A 114 4.55 -3.51 0.60
CA ILE A 114 5.38 -3.20 -0.57
C ILE A 114 4.64 -3.66 -1.84
N SER A 115 5.04 -3.11 -2.97
CA SER A 115 4.47 -3.49 -4.26
C SER A 115 5.42 -4.39 -5.05
N ASP A 116 4.87 -5.10 -6.04
CA ASP A 116 5.68 -5.88 -6.97
C ASP A 116 6.66 -4.98 -7.74
N GLY A 117 6.27 -3.74 -8.04
CA GLY A 117 7.18 -2.78 -8.67
C GLY A 117 8.39 -2.45 -7.80
N GLU A 118 8.19 -2.37 -6.48
CA GLU A 118 9.31 -2.13 -5.56
C GLU A 118 10.30 -3.30 -5.53
N CYS A 119 9.85 -4.49 -5.91
CA CYS A 119 10.73 -5.67 -5.93
C CYS A 119 11.81 -5.62 -7.03
N ALA A 120 11.81 -4.56 -7.86
CA ALA A 120 12.93 -4.26 -8.74
C ALA A 120 14.12 -3.65 -7.98
N GLU A 121 13.87 -3.14 -6.77
CA GLU A 121 14.92 -2.46 -5.98
C GLU A 121 15.70 -3.46 -5.13
N GLY A 122 17.03 -3.34 -5.16
CA GLY A 122 17.92 -4.23 -4.38
C GLY A 122 17.64 -4.17 -2.89
N SER A 123 17.30 -2.98 -2.39
CA SER A 123 17.03 -2.75 -0.97
C SER A 123 15.90 -3.64 -0.41
N VAL A 124 14.91 -3.99 -1.25
CA VAL A 124 13.85 -4.91 -0.83
C VAL A 124 14.43 -6.27 -0.47
N TRP A 125 15.30 -6.81 -1.33
CA TRP A 125 15.89 -8.13 -1.12
C TRP A 125 16.88 -8.12 0.04
N GLU A 126 17.63 -7.04 0.20
CA GLU A 126 18.51 -6.85 1.36
C GLU A 126 17.71 -6.83 2.66
N ALA A 127 16.58 -6.13 2.66
CA ALA A 127 15.69 -6.08 3.83
C ALA A 127 15.13 -7.47 4.17
N LEU A 128 14.64 -8.21 3.15
CA LEU A 128 14.10 -9.56 3.36
C LEU A 128 15.18 -10.51 3.87
N ALA A 129 16.38 -10.45 3.33
CA ALA A 129 17.50 -11.27 3.79
C ALA A 129 17.82 -10.96 5.27
N TYR A 130 17.80 -9.69 5.63
CA TYR A 130 18.05 -9.26 7.02
C TYR A 130 16.93 -9.74 7.96
N ILE A 131 15.66 -9.58 7.56
CA ILE A 131 14.50 -10.04 8.34
C ILE A 131 14.65 -11.53 8.62
N HIS A 132 15.01 -12.31 7.61
CA HIS A 132 15.21 -13.75 7.75
C HIS A 132 16.37 -14.06 8.69
N LYS A 133 17.53 -13.47 8.43
CA LYS A 133 18.75 -13.72 9.23
C LYS A 133 18.59 -13.33 10.69
N ALA A 134 17.95 -12.20 10.94
CA ALA A 134 17.75 -11.67 12.30
C ALA A 134 16.53 -12.30 13.02
N ASN A 135 15.82 -13.18 12.33
CA ASN A 135 14.57 -13.77 12.83
C ASN A 135 13.62 -12.70 13.36
N LEU A 136 13.39 -11.68 12.55
CA LEU A 136 12.65 -10.47 12.93
C LEU A 136 11.15 -10.70 12.78
N ASN A 137 10.60 -11.53 13.68
CA ASN A 137 9.22 -12.02 13.59
C ASN A 137 8.17 -10.93 13.69
N ASN A 138 8.52 -9.79 14.27
CA ASN A 138 7.59 -8.67 14.42
C ASN A 138 7.56 -7.75 13.18
N CYS A 139 8.36 -8.02 12.16
CA CYS A 139 8.28 -7.30 10.88
C CYS A 139 7.40 -8.11 9.92
N LYS A 140 6.15 -7.67 9.74
CA LYS A 140 5.14 -8.38 8.94
C LYS A 140 5.11 -7.77 7.54
N VAL A 141 5.76 -8.44 6.59
CA VAL A 141 5.86 -7.96 5.21
C VAL A 141 4.68 -8.46 4.38
N HIS A 142 3.94 -7.53 3.78
CA HIS A 142 2.83 -7.81 2.87
C HIS A 142 3.24 -7.30 1.48
N VAL A 143 3.21 -8.18 0.49
CA VAL A 143 3.58 -7.84 -0.88
C VAL A 143 2.34 -7.83 -1.76
N ASN A 144 2.05 -6.67 -2.35
CA ASN A 144 0.94 -6.50 -3.29
C ASN A 144 1.44 -6.85 -4.70
N ILE A 145 1.05 -8.01 -5.22
CA ILE A 145 1.38 -8.41 -6.58
C ILE A 145 0.16 -8.20 -7.46
N ASN A 146 0.11 -7.07 -8.14
CA ASN A 146 -0.96 -6.76 -9.09
C ASN A 146 -0.56 -7.03 -10.55
N GLY A 147 0.72 -7.35 -10.80
CA GLY A 147 1.20 -7.73 -12.12
C GLY A 147 1.81 -6.61 -12.95
N TYR A 148 1.85 -5.40 -12.41
CA TYR A 148 2.37 -4.24 -13.13
C TYR A 148 3.35 -3.44 -12.29
N SER A 149 4.55 -3.25 -12.82
CA SER A 149 5.45 -2.24 -12.29
C SER A 149 5.17 -0.91 -13.02
N ALA A 150 5.95 0.12 -12.72
CA ALA A 150 5.79 1.41 -13.38
C ALA A 150 6.07 1.33 -14.89
N TYR A 151 6.85 0.36 -15.33
CA TYR A 151 7.37 0.31 -16.70
C TYR A 151 7.10 -0.99 -17.44
N ASP A 152 6.71 -2.07 -16.75
CA ASP A 152 6.60 -3.39 -17.39
C ASP A 152 5.70 -4.31 -16.58
N SER A 153 5.34 -5.43 -17.19
CA SER A 153 4.60 -6.50 -16.52
C SER A 153 5.55 -7.30 -15.61
N VAL A 154 4.98 -7.86 -14.56
CA VAL A 154 5.73 -8.64 -13.57
C VAL A 154 5.31 -10.11 -13.69
N ASN A 155 6.29 -11.02 -13.77
CA ASN A 155 6.02 -12.46 -13.71
C ASN A 155 5.67 -12.79 -12.25
N LYS A 156 4.39 -12.93 -11.99
CA LYS A 156 3.84 -13.07 -10.63
C LYS A 156 4.38 -14.32 -9.91
N TRP A 157 4.45 -15.46 -10.62
CA TRP A 157 4.85 -16.73 -10.00
C TRP A 157 6.34 -16.77 -9.72
N TYR A 158 7.16 -16.23 -10.63
CA TYR A 158 8.60 -16.11 -10.40
C TYR A 158 8.89 -15.20 -9.20
N LEU A 159 8.18 -14.06 -9.12
CA LEU A 159 8.34 -13.15 -8.00
C LEU A 159 7.91 -13.81 -6.68
N TRP A 160 6.77 -14.54 -6.70
CA TRP A 160 6.30 -15.26 -5.52
C TRP A 160 7.37 -16.25 -5.01
N LEU A 161 7.97 -17.03 -5.90
CA LEU A 161 9.02 -17.98 -5.54
C LEU A 161 10.23 -17.28 -4.91
N ARG A 162 10.66 -16.17 -5.50
CA ARG A 162 11.80 -15.41 -4.98
C ARG A 162 11.52 -14.87 -3.58
N LEU A 163 10.33 -14.30 -3.38
CA LEU A 163 9.93 -13.75 -2.08
C LEU A 163 9.94 -14.84 -1.01
N LYS A 164 9.33 -15.99 -1.30
CA LYS A 164 9.27 -17.12 -0.36
C LYS A 164 10.65 -17.71 -0.08
N ALA A 165 11.54 -17.72 -1.07
CA ALA A 165 12.91 -18.21 -0.88
C ALA A 165 13.72 -17.28 0.03
N PHE A 166 13.48 -15.97 -0.05
CA PHE A 166 14.19 -15.00 0.81
C PHE A 166 13.66 -15.03 2.25
N ASP A 167 12.33 -15.02 2.41
CA ASP A 167 11.71 -15.19 3.72
C ASP A 167 10.31 -15.78 3.54
N TRP A 168 10.13 -17.04 3.94
CA TRP A 168 8.87 -17.78 3.78
C TRP A 168 7.70 -17.12 4.53
N ARG A 169 7.97 -16.28 5.52
CA ARG A 169 6.95 -15.56 6.31
C ARG A 169 6.31 -14.39 5.55
N THR A 170 6.92 -13.97 4.46
CA THR A 170 6.38 -12.89 3.61
C THR A 170 4.97 -13.26 3.14
N ARG A 171 4.01 -12.39 3.36
CA ARG A 171 2.63 -12.58 2.91
C ARG A 171 2.46 -11.98 1.53
N VAL A 172 2.09 -12.82 0.57
CA VAL A 172 1.88 -12.39 -0.81
C VAL A 172 0.38 -12.29 -1.09
N TRP A 173 -0.02 -11.17 -1.67
CA TRP A 173 -1.40 -10.88 -2.04
C TRP A 173 -1.45 -10.73 -3.55
N PHE A 174 -2.16 -11.65 -4.23
CA PHE A 174 -2.42 -11.51 -5.66
C PHE A 174 -3.68 -10.66 -5.79
N THR A 175 -3.51 -9.46 -6.31
CA THR A 175 -4.60 -8.49 -6.41
C THR A 175 -4.82 -8.08 -7.87
N GLN A 176 -5.97 -7.52 -8.14
CA GLN A 176 -6.26 -6.94 -9.45
C GLN A 176 -7.24 -5.78 -9.28
N ASN A 177 -7.19 -4.84 -10.21
CA ASN A 177 -8.12 -3.73 -10.20
C ASN A 177 -9.53 -4.22 -10.50
N PRO A 178 -10.54 -3.54 -9.94
CA PRO A 178 -11.92 -3.81 -10.36
C PRO A 178 -12.07 -3.69 -11.88
N ASP A 179 -13.03 -4.43 -12.44
CA ASP A 179 -13.21 -4.52 -13.89
C ASP A 179 -13.92 -3.27 -14.45
N PHE A 180 -13.15 -2.22 -14.60
CA PHE A 180 -13.56 -0.99 -15.30
C PHE A 180 -12.61 -0.76 -16.45
N THR A 181 -13.15 -0.31 -17.60
CA THR A 181 -12.36 -0.11 -18.82
C THR A 181 -11.22 0.89 -18.59
N PHE A 182 -11.49 1.94 -17.81
CA PHE A 182 -10.49 3.00 -17.53
C PHE A 182 -9.41 2.57 -16.53
N LEU A 183 -9.53 1.37 -15.94
CA LEU A 183 -8.52 0.83 -15.01
C LEU A 183 -7.71 -0.31 -15.63
N LYS A 184 -7.69 -0.43 -16.96
CA LYS A 184 -6.96 -1.51 -17.65
C LYS A 184 -5.70 -0.98 -18.31
N GLY A 185 -4.65 -1.78 -18.24
CA GLY A 185 -3.37 -1.49 -18.90
C GLY A 185 -2.57 -0.39 -18.22
N LEU A 186 -1.43 -0.07 -18.82
CA LEU A 186 -0.50 0.93 -18.27
C LEU A 186 -1.09 2.33 -18.25
N GLN A 187 -1.95 2.67 -19.21
CA GLN A 187 -2.56 4.01 -19.28
C GLN A 187 -3.47 4.28 -18.08
N ALA A 188 -4.06 3.23 -17.52
CA ALA A 188 -4.90 3.34 -16.33
C ALA A 188 -4.15 3.92 -15.13
N HIS A 189 -2.83 3.78 -15.14
CA HIS A 189 -1.96 4.31 -14.08
C HIS A 189 -2.09 5.83 -13.96
N TYR A 190 -2.33 6.50 -15.08
CA TYR A 190 -2.40 7.97 -15.11
C TYR A 190 -3.83 8.50 -15.25
N HIS A 191 -4.83 7.61 -15.29
CA HIS A 191 -6.23 8.02 -15.48
C HIS A 191 -6.73 8.83 -14.27
N VAL A 192 -7.38 9.94 -14.56
CA VAL A 192 -8.03 10.79 -13.55
C VAL A 192 -9.54 10.55 -13.65
N LEU A 193 -10.16 10.24 -12.52
CA LEU A 193 -11.58 9.86 -12.50
C LEU A 193 -12.50 11.02 -12.91
N SER A 194 -13.37 10.76 -13.87
CA SER A 194 -14.46 11.66 -14.22
C SER A 194 -15.63 11.49 -13.24
N ASN A 195 -16.65 12.35 -13.36
CA ASN A 195 -17.88 12.20 -12.57
C ASN A 195 -18.56 10.86 -12.88
N GLU A 196 -18.58 10.49 -14.15
CA GLU A 196 -19.19 9.22 -14.61
C GLU A 196 -18.42 8.02 -14.04
N ASP A 197 -17.09 8.06 -14.07
CA ASP A 197 -16.24 7.00 -13.50
C ASP A 197 -16.55 6.80 -12.03
N LYS A 198 -16.61 7.89 -11.27
CA LYS A 198 -16.89 7.86 -9.84
C LYS A 198 -18.26 7.23 -9.57
N GLU A 199 -19.28 7.67 -10.31
CA GLU A 199 -20.64 7.13 -10.14
C GLU A 199 -20.67 5.63 -10.42
N GLU A 200 -20.02 5.19 -11.50
CA GLU A 200 -19.96 3.79 -11.87
C GLU A 200 -19.24 2.95 -10.81
N MET A 201 -18.12 3.45 -10.28
CA MET A 201 -17.35 2.75 -9.26
C MET A 201 -18.13 2.58 -7.96
N LEU A 202 -18.82 3.64 -7.52
CA LEU A 202 -19.61 3.60 -6.29
C LEU A 202 -20.86 2.73 -6.46
N HIS A 203 -21.54 2.79 -7.61
CA HIS A 203 -22.71 1.97 -7.88
C HIS A 203 -22.36 0.49 -7.90
N LYS A 204 -21.30 0.11 -8.62
CA LYS A 204 -20.87 -1.29 -8.76
C LYS A 204 -20.39 -1.87 -7.44
N HIS A 205 -19.73 -1.07 -6.61
CA HIS A 205 -19.24 -1.48 -5.30
C HIS A 205 -20.40 -1.78 -4.34
N ASN A 206 -21.49 -1.01 -4.44
CA ASN A 206 -22.65 -1.13 -3.53
C ASN A 206 -23.71 -2.10 -4.07
N ALA A 207 -23.53 -2.64 -5.26
CA ALA A 207 -24.41 -3.67 -5.83
C ALA A 207 -23.95 -5.05 -5.37
#